data_3b0b11f15efb1f53ea9e760b9b45200d
#
_entry.id   3b0b11f15efb1f53ea9e760b9b45200d
#
_cell.length_a   1.000
_cell.length_b   1.000
_cell.length_c   1.000
_cell.angle_alpha   90.00
_cell.angle_beta   90.00
_cell.angle_gamma   90.00
#
_symmetry.space_group_name_H-M   'P 1'
#
loop_
_entity.id
_entity.type
_entity.pdbx_description
1 polymer ?
#
loop_
_entity_poly.entity_id
_entity_poly.type
_entity_poly.pdbx_seq_one_letter_code
_entity_poly.pdbx_strand_id
1 'polypeptide(L)'
;MSVPMTGRSPAAGDPFYARLVGCWRLVRWDSIGEDGSVEHPMGDPPEGLLAYTPDGTMVTNIGRAGRPAITAGDLLEGPADERNAAFGTFIAYAARVALEGQTVIHDVVMSLYPNWVGSRQRRHAVLSDGDRTLVLTADPFPMRGRMSTQRLTWEKVG
;
A
#
# COMPACT_ATOMS: atom_id res chain seq x y z
N MET A 1 10.21 15.22 -11.41
CA MET A 1 11.56 14.99 -10.84
C MET A 1 11.61 13.59 -10.26
N SER A 2 12.59 12.81 -10.60
CA SER A 2 12.73 11.46 -10.06
C SER A 2 13.22 11.52 -8.61
N VAL A 3 12.55 10.78 -7.72
CA VAL A 3 13.00 10.66 -6.32
C VAL A 3 14.24 9.78 -6.31
N PRO A 4 15.35 10.24 -5.69
CA PRO A 4 16.57 9.44 -5.68
C PRO A 4 16.39 8.17 -4.85
N MET A 5 16.84 7.05 -5.39
CA MET A 5 16.80 5.73 -4.72
C MET A 5 18.01 5.47 -3.83
N THR A 6 18.98 6.37 -3.81
CA THR A 6 20.21 6.23 -3.01
C THR A 6 20.22 7.17 -1.82
N GLY A 7 20.90 6.76 -0.76
CA GLY A 7 20.96 7.51 0.49
C GLY A 7 19.74 7.33 1.38
N ARG A 8 19.76 8.02 2.51
CA ARG A 8 18.67 7.97 3.49
C ARG A 8 17.52 8.90 3.07
N SER A 9 16.28 8.45 3.26
CA SER A 9 15.12 9.31 3.01
C SER A 9 14.92 10.33 4.15
N PRO A 10 14.08 11.37 3.94
CA PRO A 10 13.78 12.35 4.99
C PRO A 10 13.20 11.77 6.28
N ALA A 11 12.52 10.62 6.23
CA ALA A 11 11.96 9.96 7.41
C ALA A 11 13.00 9.17 8.21
N ALA A 12 14.12 8.78 7.59
CA ALA A 12 15.12 7.94 8.23
C ALA A 12 15.73 8.62 9.46
N GLY A 13 15.68 7.95 10.61
CA GLY A 13 16.16 8.47 11.88
C GLY A 13 15.10 9.21 12.72
N ASP A 14 13.91 9.45 12.18
CA ASP A 14 12.80 10.01 12.95
C ASP A 14 12.27 8.98 13.97
N PRO A 15 12.05 9.37 15.25
CA PRO A 15 11.57 8.43 16.28
C PRO A 15 10.21 7.80 15.97
N PHE A 16 9.29 8.54 15.35
CA PHE A 16 8.00 7.98 14.94
C PHE A 16 8.20 6.97 13.81
N TYR A 17 9.03 7.31 12.83
CA TYR A 17 9.32 6.38 11.74
C TYR A 17 9.97 5.09 12.25
N ALA A 18 10.84 5.17 13.25
CA ALA A 18 11.48 3.98 13.84
C ALA A 18 10.46 2.95 14.34
N ARG A 19 9.28 3.40 14.79
CA ARG A 19 8.21 2.51 15.24
C ARG A 19 7.49 1.83 14.05
N LEU A 20 7.56 2.41 12.86
CA LEU A 20 6.99 1.83 11.63
C LEU A 20 7.92 0.80 11.00
N VAL A 21 9.22 0.88 11.25
CA VAL A 21 10.21 -0.01 10.63
C VAL A 21 9.91 -1.47 10.93
N GLY A 22 9.91 -2.30 9.89
CA GLY A 22 9.62 -3.71 9.96
C GLY A 22 8.64 -4.16 8.88
N CYS A 23 8.15 -5.38 9.02
CA CYS A 23 7.20 -5.97 8.10
C CYS A 23 5.81 -6.05 8.73
N TRP A 24 4.80 -5.76 7.94
CA TRP A 24 3.40 -5.71 8.35
C TRP A 24 2.55 -6.58 7.42
N ARG A 25 1.63 -7.36 8.00
CA ARG A 25 0.64 -8.15 7.26
C ARG A 25 -0.68 -7.39 7.20
N LEU A 26 -1.29 -7.31 6.02
CA LEU A 26 -2.60 -6.68 5.86
C LEU A 26 -3.70 -7.55 6.49
N VAL A 27 -4.49 -6.95 7.35
CA VAL A 27 -5.65 -7.58 8.00
C VAL A 27 -6.93 -7.22 7.28
N ARG A 28 -7.07 -5.93 6.90
CA ARG A 28 -8.32 -5.41 6.35
C ARG A 28 -8.06 -4.17 5.50
N TRP A 29 -8.81 -4.06 4.42
CA TRP A 29 -8.89 -2.85 3.62
C TRP A 29 -10.36 -2.43 3.49
N ASP A 30 -10.71 -1.31 4.10
CA ASP A 30 -12.01 -0.67 4.01
C ASP A 30 -11.95 0.50 3.02
N SER A 31 -12.82 0.49 2.02
CA SER A 31 -13.08 1.63 1.13
C SER A 31 -14.40 2.26 1.57
N ILE A 32 -14.31 3.43 2.17
CA ILE A 32 -15.44 4.10 2.86
C ILE A 32 -15.96 5.22 1.97
N GLY A 33 -17.19 5.08 1.48
CA GLY A 33 -17.86 6.09 0.67
C GLY A 33 -18.30 7.31 1.51
N GLU A 34 -18.63 8.40 0.83
CA GLU A 34 -19.13 9.63 1.49
C GLU A 34 -20.45 9.40 2.25
N ASP A 35 -21.24 8.41 1.83
CA ASP A 35 -22.47 7.99 2.50
C ASP A 35 -22.24 7.04 3.69
N GLY A 36 -20.99 6.75 4.03
CA GLY A 36 -20.60 5.82 5.08
C GLY A 36 -20.64 4.34 4.68
N SER A 37 -21.01 4.02 3.45
CA SER A 37 -20.96 2.63 2.95
C SER A 37 -19.52 2.12 2.90
N VAL A 38 -19.32 0.84 3.20
CA VAL A 38 -18.00 0.20 3.23
C VAL A 38 -17.94 -0.91 2.18
N GLU A 39 -16.91 -0.86 1.35
CA GLU A 39 -16.57 -1.92 0.41
C GLU A 39 -15.18 -2.47 0.72
N HIS A 40 -14.90 -3.67 0.27
CA HIS A 40 -13.61 -4.34 0.43
C HIS A 40 -13.01 -4.59 -0.97
N PRO A 41 -12.19 -3.65 -1.50
CA PRO A 41 -11.71 -3.73 -2.88
C PRO A 41 -10.92 -5.01 -3.21
N MET A 42 -10.19 -5.53 -2.23
CA MET A 42 -9.42 -6.77 -2.36
C MET A 42 -10.03 -7.94 -1.57
N GLY A 43 -11.34 -7.87 -1.27
CA GLY A 43 -12.03 -8.88 -0.48
C GLY A 43 -11.79 -8.73 1.01
N ASP A 44 -12.42 -9.63 1.78
CA ASP A 44 -12.29 -9.70 3.23
C ASP A 44 -12.22 -11.18 3.65
N PRO A 45 -11.04 -11.68 4.10
CA PRO A 45 -9.79 -10.95 4.25
C PRO A 45 -9.04 -10.74 2.91
N PRO A 46 -8.29 -9.63 2.78
CA PRO A 46 -7.31 -9.46 1.71
C PRO A 46 -6.00 -10.16 2.05
N GLU A 47 -5.08 -10.19 1.10
CA GLU A 47 -3.68 -10.55 1.34
C GLU A 47 -2.80 -9.31 1.14
N GLY A 48 -1.75 -9.16 1.94
CA GLY A 48 -0.81 -8.07 1.73
C GLY A 48 0.34 -8.05 2.71
N LEU A 49 1.44 -7.53 2.22
CA LEU A 49 2.65 -7.26 3.00
C LEU A 49 3.11 -5.84 2.74
N LEU A 50 3.55 -5.20 3.80
CA LEU A 50 4.14 -3.86 3.78
C LEU A 50 5.45 -3.93 4.55
N ALA A 51 6.52 -3.38 4.00
CA ALA A 51 7.79 -3.26 4.70
C ALA A 51 8.26 -1.81 4.68
N TYR A 52 8.67 -1.32 5.84
CA TYR A 52 9.42 -0.08 6.02
C TYR A 52 10.83 -0.42 6.46
N THR A 53 11.82 0.07 5.73
CA THR A 53 13.24 -0.17 6.04
C THR A 53 13.86 0.98 6.83
N PRO A 54 14.94 0.75 7.60
CA PRO A 54 15.56 1.79 8.40
C PRO A 54 16.09 2.99 7.59
N ASP A 55 16.42 2.80 6.32
CA ASP A 55 16.89 3.87 5.44
C ASP A 55 15.75 4.71 4.84
N GLY A 56 14.50 4.37 5.14
CA GLY A 56 13.33 5.10 4.67
C GLY A 56 12.83 4.69 3.30
N THR A 57 13.03 3.43 2.93
CA THR A 57 12.37 2.83 1.77
C THR A 57 11.14 2.04 2.24
N MET A 58 10.09 2.05 1.45
CA MET A 58 8.95 1.18 1.67
C MET A 58 8.62 0.38 0.41
N VAL A 59 8.12 -0.83 0.62
CA VAL A 59 7.55 -1.66 -0.43
C VAL A 59 6.25 -2.28 0.07
N THR A 60 5.27 -2.42 -0.81
CA THR A 60 4.01 -3.08 -0.48
C THR A 60 3.48 -3.88 -1.65
N ASN A 61 2.87 -5.01 -1.30
CA ASN A 61 2.11 -5.86 -2.22
C ASN A 61 0.77 -6.15 -1.54
N ILE A 62 -0.31 -5.87 -2.25
CA ILE A 62 -1.68 -6.09 -1.75
C ILE A 62 -2.46 -6.80 -2.84
N GLY A 63 -3.13 -7.87 -2.49
CA GLY A 63 -3.93 -8.62 -3.44
C GLY A 63 -5.18 -9.23 -2.83
N ARG A 64 -6.05 -9.69 -3.71
CA ARG A 64 -7.20 -10.50 -3.33
C ARG A 64 -6.72 -11.91 -2.99
N ALA A 65 -7.25 -12.50 -1.93
CA ALA A 65 -6.97 -13.89 -1.59
C ALA A 65 -7.50 -14.84 -2.68
N GLY A 66 -6.79 -15.94 -2.91
CA GLY A 66 -7.23 -16.98 -3.83
C GLY A 66 -7.22 -16.58 -5.30
N ARG A 67 -6.33 -15.70 -5.73
CA ARG A 67 -6.20 -15.31 -7.14
C ARG A 67 -5.90 -16.55 -8.00
N PRO A 68 -6.66 -16.77 -9.10
CA PRO A 68 -6.40 -17.91 -9.98
C PRO A 68 -5.08 -17.75 -10.71
N ALA A 69 -4.42 -18.88 -10.99
CA ALA A 69 -3.25 -18.89 -11.86
C ALA A 69 -3.62 -18.55 -13.30
N ILE A 70 -2.69 -17.89 -13.99
CA ILE A 70 -2.80 -17.69 -15.43
C ILE A 70 -2.48 -19.02 -16.11
N THR A 71 -3.28 -19.39 -17.13
CA THR A 71 -3.16 -20.71 -17.79
C THR A 71 -1.92 -20.86 -18.66
N ALA A 72 -1.26 -19.75 -19.04
CA ALA A 72 0.01 -19.81 -19.75
C ALA A 72 1.17 -20.06 -18.79
N GLY A 73 2.14 -20.87 -19.20
CA GLY A 73 3.37 -21.13 -18.43
C GLY A 73 4.44 -20.06 -18.56
N ASP A 74 4.22 -19.01 -19.33
CA ASP A 74 5.15 -17.90 -19.55
C ASP A 74 4.72 -16.68 -18.74
N LEU A 75 5.64 -16.06 -18.02
CA LEU A 75 5.39 -14.92 -17.15
C LEU A 75 4.80 -13.71 -17.88
N LEU A 76 5.18 -13.51 -19.14
CA LEU A 76 4.78 -12.33 -19.91
C LEU A 76 3.69 -12.61 -20.94
N GLU A 77 3.22 -13.87 -21.02
CA GLU A 77 2.20 -14.32 -21.95
C GLU A 77 0.90 -14.69 -21.22
N GLY A 78 -0.10 -15.05 -21.99
CA GLY A 78 -1.38 -15.54 -21.50
C GLY A 78 -2.58 -14.77 -22.05
N PRO A 79 -3.80 -15.31 -21.86
CA PRO A 79 -5.03 -14.67 -22.32
C PRO A 79 -5.19 -13.26 -21.71
N ALA A 80 -5.64 -12.32 -22.55
CA ALA A 80 -5.77 -10.91 -22.15
C ALA A 80 -6.77 -10.72 -20.99
N ASP A 81 -7.85 -11.47 -20.95
CA ASP A 81 -8.85 -11.41 -19.87
C ASP A 81 -8.28 -11.92 -18.54
N GLU A 82 -7.49 -12.98 -18.55
CA GLU A 82 -6.83 -13.48 -17.34
C GLU A 82 -5.79 -12.48 -16.81
N ARG A 83 -5.01 -11.90 -17.72
CA ARG A 83 -4.01 -10.88 -17.37
C ARG A 83 -4.65 -9.60 -16.84
N ASN A 84 -5.78 -9.17 -17.43
CA ASN A 84 -6.55 -8.03 -16.94
C ASN A 84 -7.10 -8.28 -15.54
N ALA A 85 -7.65 -9.46 -15.28
CA ALA A 85 -8.14 -9.84 -13.96
C ALA A 85 -6.99 -9.90 -12.93
N ALA A 86 -5.84 -10.41 -13.31
CA ALA A 86 -4.66 -10.45 -12.46
C ALA A 86 -4.18 -9.04 -12.09
N PHE A 87 -4.15 -8.11 -13.05
CA PHE A 87 -3.83 -6.70 -12.80
C PHE A 87 -4.84 -6.05 -11.86
N GLY A 88 -6.14 -6.25 -12.07
CA GLY A 88 -7.22 -5.63 -11.30
C GLY A 88 -7.39 -6.15 -9.88
N THR A 89 -6.70 -7.24 -9.53
CA THR A 89 -6.77 -7.88 -8.20
C THR A 89 -5.46 -7.81 -7.43
N PHE A 90 -4.57 -6.93 -7.82
CA PHE A 90 -3.28 -6.76 -7.18
C PHE A 90 -2.80 -5.31 -7.25
N ILE A 91 -2.14 -4.85 -6.20
CA ILE A 91 -1.47 -3.53 -6.14
C ILE A 91 -0.07 -3.77 -5.60
N ALA A 92 0.91 -3.13 -6.25
CA ALA A 92 2.29 -3.17 -5.80
C ALA A 92 2.94 -1.82 -6.06
N TYR A 93 3.67 -1.30 -5.10
CA TYR A 93 4.50 -0.12 -5.31
C TYR A 93 5.62 -0.04 -4.29
N ALA A 94 6.63 0.74 -4.63
CA ALA A 94 7.75 1.10 -3.77
C ALA A 94 7.91 2.62 -3.73
N ALA A 95 8.36 3.13 -2.60
CA ALA A 95 8.48 4.57 -2.38
C ALA A 95 9.64 4.90 -1.45
N ARG A 96 10.08 6.16 -1.51
CA ARG A 96 10.88 6.78 -0.46
C ARG A 96 9.94 7.45 0.53
N VAL A 97 10.26 7.39 1.81
CA VAL A 97 9.36 7.84 2.87
C VAL A 97 9.78 9.20 3.40
N ALA A 98 8.81 10.11 3.51
CA ALA A 98 8.91 11.35 4.26
C ALA A 98 7.81 11.39 5.33
N LEU A 99 7.93 12.28 6.29
CA LEU A 99 6.93 12.47 7.35
C LEU A 99 6.50 13.92 7.45
N GLU A 100 5.21 14.12 7.72
CA GLU A 100 4.63 15.37 8.18
C GLU A 100 3.84 15.04 9.46
N GLY A 101 4.46 15.21 10.62
CA GLY A 101 3.89 14.73 11.89
C GLY A 101 3.69 13.21 11.86
N GLN A 102 2.46 12.76 12.02
CA GLN A 102 2.08 11.35 11.92
C GLN A 102 1.55 10.97 10.53
N THR A 103 1.63 11.88 9.57
CA THR A 103 1.31 11.57 8.19
C THR A 103 2.56 11.04 7.49
N VAL A 104 2.47 9.80 7.05
CA VAL A 104 3.52 9.14 6.26
C VAL A 104 3.30 9.51 4.80
N ILE A 105 4.35 9.94 4.15
CA ILE A 105 4.31 10.30 2.73
C ILE A 105 5.13 9.29 1.96
N HIS A 106 4.50 8.61 1.03
CA HIS A 106 5.14 7.70 0.10
C HIS A 106 5.42 8.44 -1.21
N ASP A 107 6.66 8.86 -1.43
CA ASP A 107 7.12 9.40 -2.71
C ASP A 107 7.40 8.22 -3.64
N VAL A 108 6.42 7.90 -4.49
CA VAL A 108 6.39 6.66 -5.26
C VAL A 108 7.46 6.65 -6.35
N VAL A 109 8.29 5.62 -6.38
CA VAL A 109 9.38 5.45 -7.35
C VAL A 109 9.11 4.31 -8.35
N MET A 110 8.27 3.36 -7.97
CA MET A 110 7.91 2.20 -8.78
C MET A 110 6.50 1.75 -8.43
N SER A 111 5.70 1.39 -9.42
CA SER A 111 4.30 0.98 -9.19
C SER A 111 3.79 0.07 -10.29
N LEU A 112 2.95 -0.92 -9.90
CA LEU A 112 2.14 -1.70 -10.84
C LEU A 112 1.19 -0.80 -11.62
N TYR A 113 0.61 0.22 -10.97
CA TYR A 113 -0.19 1.27 -11.61
C TYR A 113 0.74 2.41 -12.02
N PRO A 114 1.09 2.55 -13.31
CA PRO A 114 2.15 3.47 -13.75
C PRO A 114 1.90 4.93 -13.38
N ASN A 115 0.63 5.33 -13.28
CA ASN A 115 0.26 6.72 -12.98
C ASN A 115 0.70 7.18 -11.58
N TRP A 116 1.02 6.24 -10.68
CA TRP A 116 1.48 6.61 -9.34
C TRP A 116 2.96 6.97 -9.28
N VAL A 117 3.74 6.58 -10.27
CA VAL A 117 5.19 6.91 -10.29
C VAL A 117 5.37 8.43 -10.30
N GLY A 118 6.15 8.95 -9.36
CA GLY A 118 6.36 10.39 -9.17
C GLY A 118 5.28 11.08 -8.33
N SER A 119 4.25 10.37 -7.90
CA SER A 119 3.22 10.92 -7.01
C SER A 119 3.63 10.84 -5.53
N ARG A 120 3.00 11.68 -4.71
CA ARG A 120 3.11 11.66 -3.25
C ARG A 120 1.84 11.09 -2.65
N GLN A 121 1.91 9.89 -2.12
CA GLN A 121 0.78 9.21 -1.49
C GLN A 121 0.79 9.49 0.01
N ARG A 122 -0.16 10.29 0.48
CA ARG A 122 -0.27 10.68 1.90
C ARG A 122 -1.08 9.62 2.65
N ARG A 123 -0.57 9.21 3.82
CA ARG A 123 -1.22 8.23 4.68
C ARG A 123 -1.15 8.71 6.13
N HIS A 124 -2.29 9.02 6.73
CA HIS A 124 -2.33 9.27 8.17
C HIS A 124 -2.11 7.94 8.89
N ALA A 125 -1.10 7.88 9.77
CA ALA A 125 -0.69 6.65 10.43
C ALA A 125 -1.06 6.69 11.92
N VAL A 126 -1.73 5.65 12.39
CA VAL A 126 -2.04 5.46 13.82
C VAL A 126 -1.52 4.10 14.25
N LEU A 127 -0.64 4.11 15.25
CA LEU A 127 -0.13 2.90 15.90
C LEU A 127 -0.92 2.66 17.20
N SER A 128 -1.19 1.40 17.48
CA SER A 128 -1.87 0.95 18.70
C SER A 128 -1.39 -0.43 19.11
N ASP A 129 -1.89 -0.93 20.23
CA ASP A 129 -1.58 -2.26 20.75
C ASP A 129 -0.05 -2.47 20.89
N GLY A 130 0.63 -1.52 21.55
CA GLY A 130 2.09 -1.59 21.73
C GLY A 130 2.86 -1.62 20.41
N ASP A 131 2.41 -0.85 19.43
CA ASP A 131 2.97 -0.76 18.08
C ASP A 131 2.84 -2.05 17.24
N ARG A 132 1.90 -2.91 17.61
CA ARG A 132 1.61 -4.13 16.86
C ARG A 132 0.54 -3.94 15.78
N THR A 133 -0.29 -2.91 15.91
CA THR A 133 -1.33 -2.57 14.94
C THR A 133 -1.05 -1.21 14.33
N LEU A 134 -1.09 -1.13 13.01
CA LEU A 134 -0.92 0.09 12.23
C LEU A 134 -2.15 0.30 11.36
N VAL A 135 -2.78 1.47 11.47
CA VAL A 135 -3.85 1.89 10.56
C VAL A 135 -3.33 3.02 9.69
N LEU A 136 -3.39 2.83 8.39
CA LEU A 136 -3.05 3.84 7.38
C LEU A 136 -4.33 4.30 6.69
N THR A 137 -4.62 5.59 6.76
CA THR A 137 -5.79 6.20 6.13
C THR A 137 -5.35 7.18 5.06
N ALA A 138 -5.79 6.97 3.82
CA ALA A 138 -5.55 7.88 2.70
C ALA A 138 -6.61 8.97 2.65
N ASP A 139 -6.25 10.15 2.11
CA ASP A 139 -7.23 11.14 1.73
C ASP A 139 -8.21 10.57 0.69
N PRO A 140 -9.46 11.05 0.62
CA PRO A 140 -10.42 10.55 -0.36
C PRO A 140 -9.92 10.69 -1.79
N PHE A 141 -10.12 9.64 -2.59
CA PHE A 141 -9.84 9.67 -4.03
C PHE A 141 -10.83 8.77 -4.79
N PRO A 142 -10.98 8.98 -6.11
CA PRO A 142 -11.88 8.16 -6.91
C PRO A 142 -11.42 6.70 -6.98
N MET A 143 -12.31 5.78 -6.66
CA MET A 143 -12.13 4.35 -6.85
C MET A 143 -13.45 3.71 -7.29
N ARG A 144 -13.41 2.93 -8.38
CA ARG A 144 -14.61 2.30 -8.97
C ARG A 144 -15.75 3.29 -9.20
N GLY A 145 -15.40 4.49 -9.69
CA GLY A 145 -16.37 5.53 -10.04
C GLY A 145 -16.99 6.28 -8.86
N ARG A 146 -16.50 6.07 -7.63
CA ARG A 146 -16.98 6.81 -6.47
C ARG A 146 -15.82 7.40 -5.67
N MET A 147 -16.06 8.55 -5.04
CA MET A 147 -15.13 9.14 -4.08
C MET A 147 -15.17 8.34 -2.77
N SER A 148 -14.03 7.87 -2.30
CA SER A 148 -13.96 7.07 -1.08
C SER A 148 -12.65 7.26 -0.34
N THR A 149 -12.71 7.07 1.00
CA THR A 149 -11.56 7.08 1.89
C THR A 149 -11.06 5.65 2.04
N GLN A 150 -9.76 5.44 1.85
CA GLN A 150 -9.15 4.12 2.00
C GLN A 150 -8.53 3.99 3.38
N ARG A 151 -8.93 2.97 4.12
CA ARG A 151 -8.38 2.66 5.45
C ARG A 151 -7.87 1.23 5.46
N LEU A 152 -6.57 1.08 5.67
CA LEU A 152 -5.89 -0.21 5.69
C LEU A 152 -5.37 -0.49 7.09
N THR A 153 -5.72 -1.66 7.62
CA THR A 153 -5.31 -2.12 8.95
C THR A 153 -4.27 -3.23 8.80
N TRP A 154 -3.15 -3.04 9.46
CA TRP A 154 -1.98 -3.91 9.39
C TRP A 154 -1.59 -4.43 10.78
N GLU A 155 -1.08 -5.65 10.83
CA GLU A 155 -0.46 -6.24 12.02
C GLU A 155 1.03 -6.47 11.79
N LYS A 156 1.83 -6.18 12.80
CA LYS A 156 3.28 -6.38 12.73
C LYS A 156 3.61 -7.87 12.68
N VAL A 157 4.48 -8.23 11.76
CA VAL A 157 5.00 -9.59 11.64
C VAL A 157 6.19 -9.74 12.58
N GLY A 158 6.13 -10.68 13.50
CA GLY A 158 7.22 -10.96 14.45
C GLY A 158 7.16 -10.21 15.76
#